data_e9002edddd07cf1520e9e52c9884c34a
#
_entry.id   e9002edddd07cf1520e9e52c9884c34a
#
_cell.length_a   1.000
_cell.length_b   1.000
_cell.length_c   1.000
_cell.angle_alpha   90.00
_cell.angle_beta   90.00
_cell.angle_gamma   90.00
#
_symmetry.space_group_name_H-M   'P 1'
#
loop_
_entity.id
_entity.type
_entity.pdbx_description
1 polymer ?
#
loop_
_entity_poly.entity_id
_entity_poly.type
_entity_poly.pdbx_seq_one_letter_code
_entity_poly.pdbx_strand_id
1 'polypeptide(L)'
;MSSKAIVLDANILIRAVLGRRVRELIVANAGTVQFFAPDVSYADARKHLPALLEKRGVNSEAALTVLDALESLVQPLELGVYSGLQAQALRRIAMRDADDWPVLACAMTIACPVWTEDADFFGTGIATWTTDRVELYLAG
;
A
#
# COMPACT_ATOMS: atom_id res chain seq x y z
N MET A 1 -6.82 -8.61 21.93
CA MET A 1 -6.71 -9.28 20.62
C MET A 1 -5.95 -8.40 19.65
N SER A 2 -4.93 -8.96 19.05
CA SER A 2 -4.19 -8.22 18.02
C SER A 2 -5.02 -8.17 16.75
N SER A 3 -5.22 -6.98 16.20
CA SER A 3 -5.84 -6.80 14.91
C SER A 3 -4.86 -7.20 13.82
N LYS A 4 -5.35 -7.78 12.74
CA LYS A 4 -4.53 -7.96 11.54
C LYS A 4 -4.19 -6.60 10.97
N ALA A 5 -3.01 -6.52 10.36
CA ALA A 5 -2.57 -5.32 9.66
C ALA A 5 -1.94 -5.72 8.33
N ILE A 6 -1.92 -4.79 7.39
CA ILE A 6 -1.26 -4.98 6.10
C ILE A 6 -0.87 -3.61 5.55
N VAL A 7 0.28 -3.55 4.89
CA VAL A 7 0.81 -2.31 4.29
C VAL A 7 0.64 -2.39 2.77
N LEU A 8 0.12 -1.31 2.19
CA LEU A 8 -0.12 -1.19 0.75
C LEU A 8 0.94 -0.30 0.10
N ASP A 9 1.40 -0.68 -1.10
CA ASP A 9 2.24 0.21 -1.90
C ASP A 9 1.40 1.19 -2.73
N ALA A 10 2.06 2.11 -3.44
CA ALA A 10 1.39 3.13 -4.23
C ALA A 10 0.51 2.53 -5.33
N ASN A 11 0.95 1.44 -5.96
CA ASN A 11 0.18 0.81 -7.03
C ASN A 11 -1.15 0.24 -6.53
N ILE A 12 -1.18 -0.30 -5.32
CA ILE A 12 -2.42 -0.79 -4.74
C ILE A 12 -3.36 0.37 -4.41
N LEU A 13 -2.83 1.50 -3.91
CA LEU A 13 -3.63 2.71 -3.70
C LEU A 13 -4.25 3.18 -5.02
N ILE A 14 -3.47 3.21 -6.09
CA ILE A 14 -3.95 3.60 -7.42
C ILE A 14 -5.06 2.66 -7.89
N ARG A 15 -4.89 1.34 -7.71
CA ARG A 15 -5.92 0.36 -8.05
C ARG A 15 -7.19 0.54 -7.25
N ALA A 16 -7.08 0.97 -5.98
CA ALA A 16 -8.24 1.24 -5.14
C ALA A 16 -9.07 2.41 -5.68
N VAL A 17 -8.39 3.39 -6.30
CA VAL A 17 -9.07 4.55 -6.91
C VAL A 17 -9.66 4.20 -8.27
N LEU A 18 -8.89 3.53 -9.13
CA LEU A 18 -9.26 3.27 -10.53
C LEU A 18 -10.16 2.06 -10.72
N GLY A 19 -10.07 1.07 -9.84
CA GLY A 19 -10.79 -0.18 -9.97
C GLY A 19 -11.77 -0.41 -8.82
N ARG A 20 -12.46 -1.56 -8.87
CA ARG A 20 -13.45 -1.92 -7.86
C ARG A 20 -12.94 -2.97 -6.89
N ARG A 21 -12.18 -3.94 -7.38
CA ARG A 21 -11.79 -5.12 -6.60
C ARG A 21 -10.99 -4.75 -5.34
N VAL A 22 -9.96 -3.93 -5.48
CA VAL A 22 -9.11 -3.53 -4.35
C VAL A 22 -9.92 -2.73 -3.34
N ARG A 23 -10.71 -1.76 -3.82
CA ARG A 23 -11.55 -0.93 -2.95
C ARG A 23 -12.57 -1.78 -2.18
N GLU A 24 -13.22 -2.72 -2.86
CA GLU A 24 -14.19 -3.62 -2.23
C GLU A 24 -13.55 -4.47 -1.14
N LEU A 25 -12.34 -4.98 -1.37
CA LEU A 25 -11.61 -5.77 -0.38
C LEU A 25 -11.26 -4.94 0.85
N ILE A 26 -10.84 -3.69 0.65
CA ILE A 26 -10.51 -2.79 1.77
C ILE A 26 -11.77 -2.49 2.58
N VAL A 27 -12.84 -2.08 1.93
CA VAL A 27 -14.09 -1.72 2.60
C VAL A 27 -14.68 -2.92 3.35
N ALA A 28 -14.69 -4.09 2.72
CA ALA A 28 -15.27 -5.30 3.33
C ALA A 28 -14.53 -5.75 4.58
N ASN A 29 -13.24 -5.42 4.70
CA ASN A 29 -12.40 -5.89 5.80
C ASN A 29 -11.99 -4.76 6.76
N ALA A 30 -12.50 -3.55 6.58
CA ALA A 30 -12.09 -2.38 7.38
C ALA A 30 -12.39 -2.52 8.87
N GLY A 31 -13.37 -3.33 9.24
CA GLY A 31 -13.72 -3.55 10.64
C GLY A 31 -12.81 -4.52 11.37
N THR A 32 -12.05 -5.34 10.65
CA THR A 32 -11.22 -6.40 11.25
C THR A 32 -9.75 -6.31 10.88
N VAL A 33 -9.39 -5.55 9.85
CA VAL A 33 -8.02 -5.37 9.39
C VAL A 33 -7.65 -3.90 9.41
N GLN A 34 -6.46 -3.60 9.89
CA GLN A 34 -5.89 -2.25 9.83
C GLN A 34 -5.04 -2.15 8.56
N PHE A 35 -5.40 -1.21 7.69
CA PHE A 35 -4.68 -0.96 6.45
C PHE A 35 -3.78 0.26 6.63
N PHE A 36 -2.53 0.15 6.20
CA PHE A 36 -1.54 1.22 6.28
C PHE A 36 -0.83 1.40 4.93
N ALA A 37 -0.30 2.58 4.70
CA ALA A 37 0.61 2.85 3.60
C ALA A 37 1.58 3.95 4.04
N PRO A 38 2.85 3.92 3.61
CA PRO A 38 3.73 5.04 3.90
C PRO A 38 3.21 6.32 3.23
N ASP A 39 3.48 7.45 3.82
CA ASP A 39 3.09 8.76 3.29
C ASP A 39 3.56 8.97 1.84
N VAL A 40 4.75 8.46 1.52
CA VAL A 40 5.30 8.55 0.15
C VAL A 40 4.47 7.77 -0.87
N SER A 41 3.76 6.72 -0.46
CA SER A 41 2.87 5.97 -1.37
C SER A 41 1.68 6.82 -1.79
N TYR A 42 1.13 7.61 -0.88
CA TYR A 42 0.08 8.57 -1.20
C TYR A 42 0.61 9.69 -2.11
N ALA A 43 1.80 10.20 -1.83
CA ALA A 43 2.41 11.21 -2.68
C ALA A 43 2.65 10.70 -4.10
N ASP A 44 3.14 9.46 -4.23
CA ASP A 44 3.35 8.83 -5.53
C ASP A 44 2.04 8.61 -6.28
N ALA A 45 1.00 8.16 -5.58
CA ALA A 45 -0.32 7.97 -6.18
C ALA A 45 -0.88 9.30 -6.70
N ARG A 46 -0.78 10.38 -5.91
CA ARG A 46 -1.23 11.71 -6.34
C ARG A 46 -0.46 12.19 -7.56
N LYS A 47 0.82 11.88 -7.65
CA LYS A 47 1.66 12.28 -8.77
C LYS A 47 1.28 11.55 -10.06
N HIS A 48 0.98 10.25 -9.97
CA HIS A 48 0.77 9.41 -11.15
C HIS A 48 -0.67 9.34 -11.65
N LEU A 49 -1.65 9.53 -10.75
CA LEU A 49 -3.07 9.42 -11.11
C LEU A 49 -3.52 10.34 -12.24
N PRO A 50 -3.15 11.64 -12.26
CA PRO A 50 -3.62 12.53 -13.35
C PRO A 50 -3.25 12.03 -14.73
N ALA A 51 -2.01 11.55 -14.93
CA ALA A 51 -1.58 11.05 -16.25
C ALA A 51 -2.33 9.77 -16.64
N LEU A 52 -2.58 8.87 -15.70
CA LEU A 52 -3.33 7.64 -15.96
C LEU A 52 -4.78 7.93 -16.31
N LEU A 53 -5.38 8.91 -15.65
CA LEU A 53 -6.77 9.29 -15.88
C LEU A 53 -6.96 10.04 -17.19
N GLU A 54 -5.99 10.87 -17.56
CA GLU A 54 -6.00 11.58 -18.83
C GLU A 54 -6.08 10.59 -19.99
N LYS A 55 -5.32 9.50 -19.92
CA LYS A 55 -5.36 8.43 -20.93
C LYS A 55 -6.72 7.76 -21.01
N ARG A 56 -7.49 7.77 -19.94
CA ARG A 56 -8.82 7.15 -19.86
C ARG A 56 -9.95 8.13 -20.09
N GLY A 57 -9.64 9.42 -20.30
CA GLY A 57 -10.64 10.47 -20.46
C GLY A 57 -11.48 10.73 -19.20
N VAL A 58 -10.91 10.45 -18.01
CA VAL A 58 -11.61 10.59 -16.73
C VAL A 58 -11.11 11.83 -16.00
N ASN A 59 -12.03 12.51 -15.28
CA ASN A 59 -11.70 13.70 -14.49
C ASN A 59 -10.78 13.33 -13.31
N SER A 60 -9.60 13.97 -13.25
CA SER A 60 -8.62 13.70 -12.21
C SER A 60 -9.05 14.21 -10.83
N GLU A 61 -9.86 15.28 -10.76
CA GLU A 61 -10.29 15.82 -9.46
C GLU A 61 -11.15 14.83 -8.69
N ALA A 62 -12.06 14.13 -9.37
CA ALA A 62 -12.90 13.12 -8.72
C ALA A 62 -12.06 11.98 -8.17
N ALA A 63 -11.04 11.55 -8.91
CA ALA A 63 -10.14 10.48 -8.49
C ALA A 63 -9.28 10.90 -7.30
N LEU A 64 -8.76 12.11 -7.31
CA LEU A 64 -7.98 12.63 -6.19
C LEU A 64 -8.83 12.75 -4.92
N THR A 65 -10.10 13.10 -5.06
CA THR A 65 -11.05 13.12 -3.95
C THR A 65 -11.23 11.71 -3.37
N VAL A 66 -11.33 10.68 -4.22
CA VAL A 66 -11.41 9.29 -3.76
C VAL A 66 -10.14 8.87 -3.04
N LEU A 67 -8.98 9.26 -3.56
CA LEU A 67 -7.70 8.98 -2.91
C LEU A 67 -7.62 9.61 -1.51
N ASP A 68 -8.06 10.86 -1.39
CA ASP A 68 -8.09 11.54 -0.10
C ASP A 68 -9.03 10.83 0.88
N ALA A 69 -10.19 10.36 0.39
CA ALA A 69 -11.14 9.61 1.21
C ALA A 69 -10.58 8.27 1.69
N LEU A 70 -9.67 7.65 0.91
CA LEU A 70 -9.03 6.41 1.31
C LEU A 70 -8.20 6.55 2.58
N GLU A 71 -7.74 7.75 2.93
CA GLU A 71 -6.95 7.95 4.15
C GLU A 71 -7.70 7.57 5.42
N SER A 72 -9.01 7.56 5.40
CA SER A 72 -9.81 7.10 6.53
C SER A 72 -9.85 5.57 6.67
N LEU A 73 -9.51 4.84 5.61
CA LEU A 73 -9.51 3.37 5.57
C LEU A 73 -8.08 2.80 5.55
N VAL A 74 -7.20 3.44 4.81
CA VAL A 74 -5.78 3.07 4.68
C VAL A 74 -4.98 4.22 5.28
N GLN A 75 -4.55 4.04 6.51
CA GLN A 75 -3.90 5.13 7.27
C GLN A 75 -2.49 5.42 6.72
N PRO A 76 -2.21 6.67 6.36
CA PRO A 76 -0.84 7.04 5.99
C PRO A 76 0.06 7.03 7.23
N LEU A 77 1.26 6.46 7.08
CA LEU A 77 2.28 6.47 8.12
C LEU A 77 3.33 7.51 7.75
N GLU A 78 3.63 8.40 8.69
CA GLU A 78 4.64 9.43 8.50
C GLU A 78 6.05 8.84 8.56
N LEU A 79 7.00 9.50 7.91
CA LEU A 79 8.40 9.07 7.85
C LEU A 79 8.97 8.76 9.24
N GLY A 80 8.64 9.56 10.24
CA GLY A 80 9.12 9.34 11.61
C GLY A 80 8.74 8.00 12.21
N VAL A 81 7.63 7.41 11.74
CA VAL A 81 7.16 6.11 12.24
C VAL A 81 8.04 4.96 11.74
N TYR A 82 8.46 4.99 10.47
CA TYR A 82 9.16 3.86 9.86
C TYR A 82 10.64 4.12 9.53
N SER A 83 11.12 5.36 9.69
CA SER A 83 12.50 5.71 9.33
C SER A 83 13.56 4.97 10.15
N GLY A 84 13.23 4.54 11.36
CA GLY A 84 14.16 3.80 12.21
C GLY A 84 14.62 2.47 11.61
N LEU A 85 13.84 1.90 10.68
CA LEU A 85 14.18 0.65 10.01
C LEU A 85 14.65 0.85 8.56
N GLN A 86 14.94 2.09 8.16
CA GLN A 86 15.38 2.40 6.80
C GLN A 86 16.61 1.58 6.38
N ALA A 87 17.64 1.55 7.22
CA ALA A 87 18.86 0.82 6.90
C ALA A 87 18.61 -0.68 6.72
N GLN A 88 17.79 -1.28 7.58
CA GLN A 88 17.47 -2.70 7.50
C GLN A 88 16.61 -3.00 6.27
N ALA A 89 15.63 -2.15 5.98
CA ALA A 89 14.78 -2.31 4.80
C ALA A 89 15.60 -2.20 3.52
N LEU A 90 16.51 -1.22 3.45
CA LEU A 90 17.38 -1.05 2.29
C LEU A 90 18.28 -2.27 2.07
N ARG A 91 18.82 -2.86 3.12
CA ARG A 91 19.63 -4.07 3.00
C ARG A 91 18.86 -5.24 2.39
N ARG A 92 17.55 -5.31 2.64
CA ARG A 92 16.72 -6.41 2.15
C ARG A 92 16.25 -6.20 0.70
N ILE A 93 16.13 -4.97 0.25
CA ILE A 93 15.47 -4.66 -1.04
C ILE A 93 16.37 -3.93 -2.04
N ALA A 94 17.53 -3.42 -1.64
CA ALA A 94 18.39 -2.58 -2.49
C ALA A 94 18.87 -3.27 -3.77
N MET A 95 19.01 -4.60 -3.75
CA MET A 95 19.41 -5.38 -4.93
C MET A 95 18.32 -5.44 -5.99
N ARG A 96 17.11 -4.98 -5.70
CA ARG A 96 15.95 -5.01 -6.58
C ARG A 96 15.49 -3.60 -6.90
N ASP A 97 14.76 -2.96 -5.98
CA ASP A 97 14.36 -1.57 -6.11
C ASP A 97 14.47 -0.86 -4.76
N ALA A 98 15.52 -0.07 -4.61
CA ALA A 98 15.78 0.64 -3.36
C ALA A 98 14.68 1.63 -3.01
N ASP A 99 13.97 2.19 -4.01
CA ASP A 99 12.90 3.16 -3.79
C ASP A 99 11.69 2.56 -3.06
N ASP A 100 11.58 1.24 -3.00
CA ASP A 100 10.51 0.55 -2.29
C ASP A 100 10.78 0.38 -0.79
N TRP A 101 11.89 0.89 -0.28
CA TRP A 101 12.23 0.73 1.13
C TRP A 101 11.17 1.26 2.11
N PRO A 102 10.43 2.36 1.82
CA PRO A 102 9.42 2.85 2.76
C PRO A 102 8.30 1.85 3.02
N VAL A 103 7.81 1.17 1.98
CA VAL A 103 6.78 0.15 2.13
C VAL A 103 7.29 -1.00 3.00
N LEU A 104 8.49 -1.48 2.72
CA LEU A 104 9.10 -2.57 3.48
C LEU A 104 9.35 -2.16 4.93
N ALA A 105 9.88 -0.95 5.16
CA ALA A 105 10.12 -0.42 6.51
C ALA A 105 8.83 -0.31 7.32
N CYS A 106 7.74 0.12 6.70
CA CYS A 106 6.42 0.15 7.35
C CYS A 106 6.00 -1.24 7.80
N ALA A 107 6.10 -2.22 6.91
CA ALA A 107 5.71 -3.60 7.21
C ALA A 107 6.57 -4.18 8.34
N MET A 108 7.86 -3.89 8.34
CA MET A 108 8.76 -4.32 9.41
C MET A 108 8.43 -3.64 10.74
N THR A 109 8.09 -2.35 10.72
CA THR A 109 7.75 -1.59 11.92
C THR A 109 6.45 -2.08 12.55
N ILE A 110 5.43 -2.33 11.73
CA ILE A 110 4.12 -2.80 12.20
C ILE A 110 4.13 -4.31 12.45
N ALA A 111 5.13 -5.02 11.89
CA ALA A 111 5.24 -6.49 11.91
C ALA A 111 4.06 -7.15 11.19
N CYS A 112 3.86 -6.76 9.94
CA CYS A 112 2.74 -7.24 9.13
C CYS A 112 3.18 -7.48 7.68
N PRO A 113 2.34 -8.16 6.88
CA PRO A 113 2.62 -8.38 5.46
C PRO A 113 2.50 -7.11 4.63
N VAL A 114 2.97 -7.21 3.38
CA VAL A 114 2.80 -6.20 2.33
C VAL A 114 1.79 -6.69 1.31
N TRP A 115 0.90 -5.80 0.86
CA TRP A 115 0.00 -6.02 -0.27
C TRP A 115 0.56 -5.26 -1.46
N THR A 116 1.01 -5.98 -2.47
CA THR A 116 1.66 -5.42 -3.65
C THR A 116 1.55 -6.39 -4.83
N GLU A 117 1.61 -5.86 -6.05
CA GLU A 117 1.78 -6.67 -7.26
C GLU A 117 3.26 -6.75 -7.66
N ASP A 118 4.15 -6.04 -6.96
CA ASP A 118 5.56 -5.95 -7.31
C ASP A 118 6.34 -7.15 -6.79
N ALA A 119 6.94 -7.91 -7.71
CA ALA A 119 7.72 -9.10 -7.37
C ALA A 119 8.99 -8.77 -6.57
N ASP A 120 9.44 -7.52 -6.56
CA ASP A 120 10.64 -7.11 -5.82
C ASP A 120 10.51 -7.30 -4.31
N PHE A 121 9.30 -7.40 -3.79
CA PHE A 121 9.08 -7.67 -2.38
C PHE A 121 9.22 -9.15 -2.00
N PHE A 122 9.13 -10.05 -2.96
CA PHE A 122 9.34 -11.48 -2.67
C PHE A 122 10.79 -11.75 -2.32
N GLY A 123 11.01 -12.51 -1.27
CA GLY A 123 12.36 -12.85 -0.81
C GLY A 123 12.97 -11.83 0.14
N THR A 124 12.24 -10.79 0.54
CA THR A 124 12.72 -9.79 1.50
C THR A 124 12.61 -10.26 2.96
N GLY A 125 11.98 -11.40 3.20
CA GLY A 125 11.72 -11.91 4.55
C GLY A 125 10.40 -11.44 5.13
N ILE A 126 9.64 -10.63 4.38
CA ILE A 126 8.32 -10.15 4.77
C ILE A 126 7.28 -10.86 3.90
N ALA A 127 6.20 -11.34 4.50
CA ALA A 127 5.12 -11.97 3.76
C ALA A 127 4.50 -10.96 2.79
N THR A 128 4.24 -11.43 1.57
CA THR A 128 3.76 -10.59 0.49
C THR A 128 2.52 -11.21 -0.13
N TRP A 129 1.47 -10.40 -0.30
CA TRP A 129 0.21 -10.82 -0.89
C TRP A 129 -0.09 -10.03 -2.15
N THR A 130 -0.43 -10.73 -3.20
CA THR A 130 -0.97 -10.13 -4.42
C THR A 130 -2.49 -10.05 -4.32
N THR A 131 -3.11 -9.22 -5.17
CA THR A 131 -4.55 -8.96 -5.09
C THR A 131 -5.39 -10.23 -5.30
N ASP A 132 -4.93 -11.16 -6.14
CA ASP A 132 -5.65 -12.40 -6.40
C ASP A 132 -5.67 -13.36 -5.19
N ARG A 133 -4.77 -13.17 -4.21
CA ARG A 133 -4.66 -14.04 -3.05
C ARG A 133 -4.83 -13.35 -1.69
N VAL A 134 -4.80 -12.03 -1.68
CA VAL A 134 -4.83 -11.26 -0.43
C VAL A 134 -6.07 -11.55 0.42
N GLU A 135 -7.18 -11.91 -0.21
CA GLU A 135 -8.41 -12.25 0.51
C GLU A 135 -8.21 -13.40 1.50
N LEU A 136 -7.33 -14.34 1.18
CA LEU A 136 -7.00 -15.44 2.10
C LEU A 136 -6.44 -14.90 3.42
N TYR A 137 -5.63 -13.88 3.36
CA TYR A 137 -5.10 -13.24 4.56
C TYR A 137 -6.15 -12.38 5.26
N LEU A 138 -6.89 -11.57 4.49
CA LEU A 138 -7.84 -10.61 5.05
C LEU A 138 -9.01 -11.33 5.76
N ALA A 139 -9.50 -12.42 5.20
CA ALA A 139 -10.62 -13.16 5.73
C ALA A 139 -10.25 -14.15 6.82
N GLY A 140 -8.98 -14.54 6.88
CA GLY A 140 -8.47 -15.48 7.88
C GLY A 140 -8.25 -14.87 9.27
#